data_ddaf1bb66f5e7f1d1be4209130003c7e
#
_entry.id   ddaf1bb66f5e7f1d1be4209130003c7e
#
_cell.length_a   1.000
_cell.length_b   1.000
_cell.length_c   1.000
_cell.angle_alpha   90.00
_cell.angle_beta   90.00
_cell.angle_gamma   90.00
#
_symmetry.space_group_name_H-M   'P 1'
#
loop_
_entity.id
_entity.type
_entity.pdbx_description
1 polymer ?
#
loop_
_entity_poly.entity_id
_entity_poly.type
_entity_poly.pdbx_seq_one_letter_code
_entity_poly.pdbx_strand_id
1 'polypeptide(L)'
;MDDQLYRKLQRARELMDDCYNDALDIKLISQTACISPYHFIRLFKTAYQTTPHQYLKRRRIDKAKELLTRSSMSVTDVCFEVGFESLGSFSSLFHRTVGQSPLDYRSRFFGPFKLYDGSFWIPSCFASMFGFQKQTQF
;
A
#
# COMPACT_ATOMS: atom_id res chain seq x y z
N MET A 1 30.26 -3.06 5.56
CA MET A 1 29.29 -4.13 5.83
C MET A 1 29.80 -5.39 5.12
N ASP A 2 29.83 -6.49 5.83
CA ASP A 2 30.23 -7.78 5.28
C ASP A 2 29.24 -8.21 4.18
N ASP A 3 29.75 -8.76 3.06
CA ASP A 3 28.96 -9.22 1.93
C ASP A 3 27.89 -10.27 2.35
N GLN A 4 28.25 -11.16 3.27
CA GLN A 4 27.33 -12.15 3.81
C GLN A 4 26.17 -11.50 4.59
N LEU A 5 26.45 -10.46 5.37
CA LEU A 5 25.45 -9.74 6.12
C LEU A 5 24.49 -8.98 5.18
N TYR A 6 25.05 -8.36 4.14
CA TYR A 6 24.25 -7.66 3.13
C TYR A 6 23.28 -8.60 2.41
N ARG A 7 23.74 -9.79 2.03
CA ARG A 7 22.87 -10.82 1.41
C ARG A 7 21.73 -11.28 2.32
N LYS A 8 21.97 -11.37 3.63
CA LYS A 8 20.92 -11.67 4.62
C LYS A 8 19.86 -10.57 4.68
N LEU A 9 20.28 -9.31 4.69
CA LEU A 9 19.36 -8.16 4.66
C LEU A 9 18.58 -8.11 3.34
N GLN A 10 19.22 -8.43 2.23
CA GLN A 10 18.58 -8.50 0.92
C GLN A 10 17.46 -9.55 0.88
N ARG A 11 17.67 -10.75 1.42
CA ARG A 11 16.63 -11.79 1.52
C ARG A 11 15.42 -11.32 2.33
N ALA A 12 15.66 -10.62 3.44
CA ALA A 12 14.58 -10.04 4.23
C ALA A 12 13.80 -8.97 3.47
N ARG A 13 14.49 -8.15 2.68
CA ARG A 13 13.86 -7.16 1.80
C ARG A 13 13.02 -7.82 0.71
N GLU A 14 13.54 -8.85 0.06
CA GLU A 14 12.82 -9.64 -0.95
C GLU A 14 11.54 -10.26 -0.37
N LEU A 15 11.58 -10.78 0.85
CA LEU A 15 10.39 -11.26 1.54
C LEU A 15 9.33 -10.16 1.71
N MET A 16 9.75 -8.95 2.09
CA MET A 16 8.83 -7.83 2.22
C MET A 16 8.27 -7.37 0.87
N ASP A 17 9.05 -7.47 -0.20
CA ASP A 17 8.61 -7.12 -1.55
C ASP A 17 7.61 -8.14 -2.12
N ASP A 18 7.79 -9.41 -1.82
CA ASP A 18 6.94 -10.50 -2.32
C ASP A 18 5.67 -10.70 -1.48
N CYS A 19 5.78 -10.53 -0.16
CA CYS A 19 4.72 -10.78 0.80
C CYS A 19 4.22 -9.48 1.48
N TYR A 20 4.25 -8.36 0.79
CA TYR A 20 3.90 -7.05 1.35
C TYR A 20 2.47 -6.99 1.89
N ASN A 21 1.54 -7.77 1.34
CA ASN A 21 0.14 -7.82 1.72
C ASN A 21 -0.15 -8.77 2.90
N ASP A 22 0.82 -9.56 3.31
CA ASP A 22 0.69 -10.44 4.47
C ASP A 22 0.92 -9.69 5.79
N ALA A 23 0.47 -10.29 6.89
CA ALA A 23 0.72 -9.78 8.24
C ALA A 23 2.17 -10.03 8.66
N LEU A 24 3.10 -9.35 8.01
CA LEU A 24 4.53 -9.45 8.31
C LEU A 24 4.86 -8.62 9.55
N ASP A 25 5.36 -9.29 10.58
CA ASP A 25 5.95 -8.62 11.73
C ASP A 25 7.49 -8.62 11.67
N ILE A 26 8.09 -7.75 12.45
CA ILE A 26 9.55 -7.61 12.49
C ILE A 26 10.26 -8.89 12.93
N LYS A 27 9.61 -9.69 13.79
CA LYS A 27 10.15 -10.96 14.28
C LYS A 27 10.29 -11.96 13.14
N LEU A 28 9.26 -12.10 12.31
CA LEU A 28 9.26 -12.99 11.16
C LEU A 28 10.31 -12.53 10.12
N ILE A 29 10.34 -11.26 9.81
CA ILE A 29 11.28 -10.69 8.82
C ILE A 29 12.73 -10.86 9.28
N SER A 30 13.03 -10.59 10.54
CA SER A 30 14.39 -10.74 11.08
C SER A 30 14.86 -12.19 11.16
N GLN A 31 13.94 -13.14 11.37
CA GLN A 31 14.23 -14.56 11.32
C GLN A 31 14.74 -15.01 9.94
N THR A 32 14.19 -14.46 8.86
CA THR A 32 14.66 -14.74 7.49
C THR A 32 16.12 -14.33 7.27
N ALA A 33 16.54 -13.28 7.95
CA ALA A 33 17.92 -12.81 7.94
C ALA A 33 18.81 -13.55 8.98
N CYS A 34 18.25 -14.39 9.84
CA CYS A 34 18.95 -15.02 10.97
C CYS A 34 19.63 -13.99 11.90
N ILE A 35 18.94 -12.89 12.16
CA ILE A 35 19.41 -11.77 12.99
C ILE A 35 18.34 -11.46 14.04
N SER A 36 18.74 -11.01 15.23
CA SER A 36 17.78 -10.58 16.24
C SER A 36 16.98 -9.36 15.76
N PRO A 37 15.69 -9.20 16.15
CA PRO A 37 14.85 -8.10 15.68
C PRO A 37 15.47 -6.71 15.88
N TYR A 38 16.04 -6.43 17.05
CA TYR A 38 16.67 -5.17 17.36
C TYR A 38 17.88 -4.88 16.47
N HIS A 39 18.76 -5.86 16.32
CA HIS A 39 19.95 -5.73 15.47
C HIS A 39 19.58 -5.61 13.99
N PHE A 40 18.56 -6.36 13.56
CA PHE A 40 18.03 -6.29 12.20
C PHE A 40 17.53 -4.88 11.85
N ILE A 41 16.74 -4.26 12.71
CA ILE A 41 16.23 -2.89 12.48
C ILE A 41 17.39 -1.90 12.26
N ARG A 42 18.42 -1.97 13.08
CA ARG A 42 19.59 -1.08 12.98
C ARG A 42 20.37 -1.32 11.69
N LEU A 43 20.65 -2.56 11.37
CA LEU A 43 21.39 -2.92 10.16
C LEU A 43 20.61 -2.57 8.89
N PHE A 44 19.31 -2.85 8.87
CA PHE A 44 18.44 -2.53 7.76
C PHE A 44 18.39 -1.01 7.52
N LYS A 45 18.25 -0.22 8.58
CA LYS A 45 18.27 1.24 8.50
C LYS A 45 19.61 1.76 7.98
N THR A 46 20.72 1.16 8.39
CA THR A 46 22.06 1.53 7.89
C THR A 46 22.19 1.20 6.40
N ALA A 47 21.72 0.03 5.96
CA ALA A 47 21.86 -0.42 4.58
C ALA A 47 20.92 0.33 3.61
N TYR A 48 19.68 0.59 4.01
CA TYR A 48 18.62 1.09 3.13
C TYR A 48 18.11 2.49 3.49
N GLN A 49 18.67 3.14 4.50
CA GLN A 49 18.31 4.48 4.98
C GLN A 49 16.84 4.63 5.41
N THR A 50 16.17 3.52 5.70
CA THR A 50 14.79 3.46 6.15
C THR A 50 14.61 2.28 7.11
N THR A 51 13.66 2.36 8.03
CA THR A 51 13.35 1.22 8.90
C THR A 51 12.58 0.14 8.12
N PRO A 52 12.63 -1.13 8.53
CA PRO A 52 11.84 -2.20 7.87
C PRO A 52 10.35 -1.88 7.84
N HIS A 53 9.81 -1.33 8.92
CA HIS A 53 8.39 -0.97 9.01
C HIS A 53 8.00 0.15 8.02
N GLN A 54 8.82 1.20 7.92
CA GLN A 54 8.62 2.26 6.92
C GLN A 54 8.76 1.75 5.50
N TYR A 55 9.71 0.85 5.26
CA TYR A 55 9.90 0.21 3.96
C TYR A 55 8.66 -0.57 3.53
N LEU A 56 8.13 -1.43 4.42
CA LEU A 56 6.93 -2.22 4.14
C LEU A 56 5.70 -1.34 3.87
N LYS A 57 5.49 -0.31 4.67
CA LYS A 57 4.39 0.66 4.46
C LYS A 57 4.51 1.35 3.09
N ARG A 58 5.70 1.78 2.73
CA ARG A 58 5.95 2.42 1.43
C ARG A 58 5.69 1.45 0.28
N ARG A 59 6.13 0.20 0.39
CA ARG A 59 5.86 -0.84 -0.59
C ARG A 59 4.37 -1.07 -0.81
N ARG A 60 3.60 -1.10 0.26
CA ARG A 60 2.14 -1.19 0.22
C ARG A 60 1.48 0.01 -0.48
N ILE A 61 1.96 1.21 -0.19
CA ILE A 61 1.46 2.44 -0.86
C ILE A 61 1.81 2.43 -2.36
N ASP A 62 3.00 2.03 -2.75
CA ASP A 62 3.39 1.93 -4.16
C ASP A 62 2.49 0.93 -4.92
N LYS A 63 2.18 -0.21 -4.31
CA LYS A 63 1.25 -1.17 -4.89
C LYS A 63 -0.19 -0.65 -4.93
N ALA A 64 -0.62 0.08 -3.92
CA ALA A 64 -1.92 0.74 -3.94
C ALA A 64 -2.05 1.74 -5.09
N LYS A 65 -1.01 2.53 -5.35
CA LYS A 65 -0.97 3.45 -6.51
C LYS A 65 -1.17 2.71 -7.83
N GLU A 66 -0.52 1.57 -7.99
CA GLU A 66 -0.66 0.73 -9.17
C GLU A 66 -2.11 0.21 -9.31
N LEU A 67 -2.68 -0.36 -8.25
CA LEU A 67 -4.04 -0.89 -8.26
C LEU A 67 -5.10 0.20 -8.48
N LEU A 68 -4.91 1.38 -7.88
CA LEU A 68 -5.82 2.51 -8.07
C LEU A 68 -5.89 3.00 -9.52
N THR A 69 -4.81 2.86 -10.27
CA THR A 69 -4.70 3.34 -11.65
C THR A 69 -4.96 2.26 -12.71
N ARG A 70 -4.79 0.99 -12.36
CA ARG A 70 -4.87 -0.12 -13.33
C ARG A 70 -6.05 -1.05 -13.13
N SER A 71 -6.74 -0.94 -12.00
CA SER A 71 -7.88 -1.80 -11.69
C SER A 71 -9.13 -0.99 -11.35
N SER A 72 -10.28 -1.66 -11.43
CA SER A 72 -11.59 -1.13 -11.01
C SER A 72 -11.92 -1.41 -9.55
N MET A 73 -10.97 -1.93 -8.77
CA MET A 73 -11.16 -2.20 -7.34
C MET A 73 -11.55 -0.93 -6.59
N SER A 74 -12.46 -1.05 -5.61
CA SER A 74 -12.79 0.08 -4.74
C SER A 74 -11.56 0.51 -3.93
N VAL A 75 -11.54 1.74 -3.45
CA VAL A 75 -10.47 2.22 -2.55
C VAL A 75 -10.39 1.33 -1.30
N THR A 76 -11.53 0.91 -0.77
CA THR A 76 -11.59 -0.02 0.37
C THR A 76 -10.97 -1.38 0.04
N ASP A 77 -11.28 -1.94 -1.12
CA ASP A 77 -10.72 -3.22 -1.55
C ASP A 77 -9.20 -3.11 -1.79
N VAL A 78 -8.73 -2.02 -2.40
CA VAL A 78 -7.30 -1.75 -2.55
C VAL A 78 -6.61 -1.68 -1.19
N CYS A 79 -7.21 -0.99 -0.21
CA CYS A 79 -6.70 -0.89 1.15
C CYS A 79 -6.41 -2.27 1.76
N PHE A 80 -7.37 -3.18 1.70
CA PHE A 80 -7.22 -4.53 2.26
C PHE A 80 -6.31 -5.41 1.40
N GLU A 81 -6.38 -5.30 0.08
CA GLU A 81 -5.52 -6.05 -0.83
C GLU A 81 -4.02 -5.78 -0.61
N VAL A 82 -3.66 -4.54 -0.31
CA VAL A 82 -2.25 -4.19 -0.06
C VAL A 82 -1.82 -4.41 1.40
N GLY A 83 -2.69 -4.94 2.24
CA GLY A 83 -2.35 -5.41 3.59
C GLY A 83 -2.60 -4.41 4.73
N PHE A 84 -3.36 -3.35 4.51
CA PHE A 84 -3.82 -2.49 5.60
C PHE A 84 -5.05 -3.09 6.28
N GLU A 85 -5.14 -2.90 7.60
CA GLU A 85 -6.25 -3.40 8.40
C GLU A 85 -7.43 -2.41 8.49
N SER A 86 -7.18 -1.11 8.27
CA SER A 86 -8.20 -0.08 8.32
C SER A 86 -8.07 0.93 7.20
N LEU A 87 -9.20 1.36 6.68
CA LEU A 87 -9.27 2.39 5.63
C LEU A 87 -8.73 3.74 6.13
N GLY A 88 -8.96 4.09 7.40
CA GLY A 88 -8.47 5.33 7.99
C GLY A 88 -6.95 5.40 8.03
N SER A 89 -6.29 4.35 8.50
CA SER A 89 -4.82 4.25 8.51
C SER A 89 -4.24 4.30 7.10
N PHE A 90 -4.85 3.59 6.17
CA PHE A 90 -4.45 3.60 4.76
C PHE A 90 -4.57 4.99 4.14
N SER A 91 -5.73 5.61 4.23
CA SER A 91 -6.00 6.92 3.64
C SER A 91 -5.10 8.01 4.20
N SER A 92 -4.87 8.01 5.52
CA SER A 92 -3.97 8.97 6.18
C SER A 92 -2.52 8.81 5.72
N LEU A 93 -2.03 7.58 5.65
CA LEU A 93 -0.67 7.31 5.19
C LEU A 93 -0.52 7.62 3.71
N PHE A 94 -1.49 7.25 2.89
CA PHE A 94 -1.49 7.55 1.45
C PHE A 94 -1.44 9.05 1.20
N HIS A 95 -2.30 9.82 1.85
CA HIS A 95 -2.32 11.28 1.75
C HIS A 95 -0.97 11.89 2.16
N ARG A 96 -0.40 11.44 3.26
CA ARG A 96 0.88 11.93 3.77
C ARG A 96 2.06 11.59 2.86
N THR A 97 2.02 10.41 2.22
CA THR A 97 3.10 9.92 1.34
C THR A 97 2.99 10.46 -0.08
N VAL A 98 1.79 10.54 -0.63
CA VAL A 98 1.51 10.88 -2.04
C VAL A 98 1.08 12.34 -2.21
N GLY A 99 0.59 12.99 -1.17
CA GLY A 99 0.15 14.38 -1.18
C GLY A 99 -1.31 14.58 -1.58
N GLN A 100 -2.06 13.51 -1.80
CA GLN A 100 -3.49 13.55 -2.13
C GLN A 100 -4.18 12.27 -1.65
N SER A 101 -5.51 12.31 -1.53
CA SER A 101 -6.28 11.14 -1.13
C SER A 101 -6.20 10.02 -2.18
N PRO A 102 -6.44 8.75 -1.79
CA PRO A 102 -6.50 7.65 -2.76
C PRO A 102 -7.51 7.89 -3.88
N LEU A 103 -8.63 8.50 -3.55
CA LEU A 103 -9.70 8.78 -4.50
C LEU A 103 -9.32 9.90 -5.47
N ASP A 104 -8.72 10.98 -4.98
CA ASP A 104 -8.23 12.08 -5.82
C ASP A 104 -7.10 11.59 -6.76
N TYR A 105 -6.24 10.73 -6.25
CA TYR A 105 -5.19 10.09 -7.03
C TYR A 105 -5.78 9.28 -8.19
N ARG A 106 -6.80 8.45 -7.92
CA ARG A 106 -7.51 7.68 -8.95
C ARG A 106 -8.15 8.58 -10.00
N SER A 107 -8.82 9.65 -9.59
CA SER A 107 -9.54 10.54 -10.50
C SER A 107 -8.63 11.24 -11.51
N ARG A 108 -7.37 11.48 -11.18
CA ARG A 108 -6.37 12.02 -12.13
C ARG A 108 -6.14 11.12 -13.33
N PHE A 109 -6.18 9.80 -13.14
CA PHE A 109 -5.91 8.84 -14.20
C PHE A 109 -7.17 8.44 -14.97
N PHE A 110 -8.32 8.49 -14.31
CA PHE A 110 -9.59 8.14 -14.92
C PHE A 110 -10.40 9.36 -15.37
N GLY A 111 -9.92 10.57 -15.20
CA GLY A 111 -10.43 11.87 -15.68
C GLY A 111 -11.94 11.98 -15.99
N PRO A 112 -12.48 13.17 -16.22
CA PRO A 112 -13.91 13.34 -16.50
C PRO A 112 -14.39 12.70 -17.82
N PHE A 113 -13.47 12.21 -18.64
CA PHE A 113 -13.80 11.63 -19.95
C PHE A 113 -14.46 10.25 -19.93
N LYS A 114 -14.44 9.54 -18.80
CA LYS A 114 -15.19 8.28 -18.67
C LYS A 114 -16.68 8.43 -18.35
N LEU A 115 -17.16 9.66 -18.28
CA LEU A 115 -18.59 9.95 -18.11
C LEU A 115 -19.45 9.65 -19.34
N TYR A 116 -18.83 9.27 -20.47
CA TYR A 116 -19.55 9.25 -21.76
C TYR A 116 -20.10 7.90 -22.16
N ASP A 117 -19.75 6.80 -21.49
CA ASP A 117 -20.23 5.47 -21.91
C ASP A 117 -21.28 4.85 -20.96
N GLY A 118 -21.82 5.62 -20.03
CA GLY A 118 -22.91 5.17 -19.17
C GLY A 118 -22.50 4.18 -18.06
N SER A 119 -21.25 3.74 -18.02
CA SER A 119 -20.74 2.84 -16.99
C SER A 119 -19.95 3.60 -15.91
N PHE A 120 -20.57 4.64 -15.36
CA PHE A 120 -20.00 5.35 -14.23
C PHE A 120 -20.08 4.49 -12.98
N TRP A 121 -19.04 3.73 -12.72
CA TRP A 121 -18.92 3.00 -11.47
C TRP A 121 -18.40 3.93 -10.38
N ILE A 122 -19.30 4.37 -9.50
CA ILE A 122 -18.92 5.04 -8.26
C ILE A 122 -18.63 3.95 -7.23
N PRO A 123 -17.39 3.85 -6.69
CA PRO A 123 -17.13 2.95 -5.58
C PRO A 123 -18.13 3.20 -4.46
N SER A 124 -18.67 2.13 -3.86
CA SER A 124 -19.66 2.24 -2.78
C SER A 124 -19.14 3.06 -1.58
N CYS A 125 -17.83 3.08 -1.35
CA CYS A 125 -17.21 3.93 -0.33
C CYS A 125 -17.29 5.43 -0.69
N PHE A 126 -17.22 5.81 -1.95
CA PHE A 126 -17.40 7.18 -2.40
C PHE A 126 -18.86 7.63 -2.20
N ALA A 127 -19.80 6.78 -2.59
CA ALA A 127 -21.23 7.05 -2.40
C ALA A 127 -21.58 7.24 -0.91
N SER A 128 -20.99 6.43 -0.02
CA SER A 128 -21.17 6.53 1.43
C SER A 128 -20.54 7.79 2.02
N MET A 129 -19.37 8.20 1.51
CA MET A 129 -18.58 9.32 2.05
C MET A 129 -19.15 10.68 1.66
N PHE A 130 -19.81 10.78 0.51
CA PHE A 130 -20.35 12.03 -0.05
C PHE A 130 -21.87 12.06 -0.19
N GLY A 131 -22.59 11.09 0.39
CA GLY A 131 -24.04 11.07 0.41
C GLY A 131 -24.72 10.88 -0.96
N PHE A 132 -24.01 10.40 -1.95
CA PHE A 132 -24.60 10.05 -3.24
C PHE A 132 -25.43 8.77 -3.09
N GLN A 133 -26.73 8.92 -3.05
CA GLN A 133 -27.64 7.77 -3.18
C GLN A 133 -27.53 7.23 -4.61
N LYS A 134 -27.41 5.90 -4.72
CA LYS A 134 -27.59 5.22 -6.01
C LYS A 134 -28.95 5.60 -6.55
N GLN A 135 -29.00 6.49 -7.53
CA GLN A 135 -30.16 6.55 -8.39
C GLN A 135 -30.09 5.31 -9.28
N THR A 136 -30.81 4.27 -8.88
CA THR A 136 -31.21 3.19 -9.76
C THR A 136 -32.18 3.79 -10.77
N GLN A 137 -31.65 4.28 -11.86
CA GLN A 137 -32.49 4.46 -13.05
C GLN A 137 -32.54 3.13 -13.78
N PHE A 138 -33.72 2.60 -13.82
CA PHE A 138 -34.09 1.51 -14.73
C PHE A 138 -33.98 1.96 -16.17
#